data_12056f1ec7604a3c33dc25cc328570f8
#
_entry.id   12056f1ec7604a3c33dc25cc328570f8
#
_cell.length_a   1.000
_cell.length_b   1.000
_cell.length_c   1.000
_cell.angle_alpha   90.00
_cell.angle_beta   90.00
_cell.angle_gamma   90.00
#
_symmetry.space_group_name_H-M   'P 1'
#
loop_
_entity.id
_entity.type
_entity.pdbx_description
1 polymer ?
#
loop_
_entity_poly.entity_id
_entity_poly.type
_entity_poly.pdbx_seq_one_letter_code
_entity_poly.pdbx_strand_id
1 'polypeptide(L)'
;MAAEYSTGLVRTIGRWSLAALIVNSVIGGGVFGLPSVVAARLGKYAPLAYLAAAAGIALVAACLGEVASQFSETGGPYLYARTALGRFWGIQIAWMTWLSRLAAASGTANLFSTYLAEFIPRAVQPVYRVTILAALIGILAVINYRGVRSATRVSDFLSSMKILLLLIFIGAGLGWLFAHGHVVPTLMDHEVTFRDWLGALLVLVFAFGGFEAVFFATGEMRDPRKDSAAALFYALVLITAVYTLVQVVINGTLANPSGTERPLAESARHIFGNGAAAAIACGALVSIYGYLGANMLHTPRLTFALAERGDFPRFFAAVHPKFRTPHLSILVYTILLLAFAMIGNFRWNITLSAVARLLTYASFAVSLLVLRKKRPESDAFRLRGGPLIAVLTLAFCIVLFMQTPLSNLSVVLGVIAIAALNWLVVRSRNVAPQPGA
;
A
#
# COMPACT_ATOMS: atom_id res chain seq x y z
N MET A 1 -3.21 9.71 40.87
CA MET A 1 -2.35 10.42 39.94
C MET A 1 -1.59 9.40 39.13
N ALA A 2 -2.08 9.06 37.94
CA ALA A 2 -1.37 8.20 37.00
C ALA A 2 -0.31 9.03 36.32
N ALA A 3 0.96 8.67 36.47
CA ALA A 3 2.07 9.32 35.82
C ALA A 3 1.88 9.20 34.29
N GLU A 4 1.56 10.29 33.62
CA GLU A 4 1.66 10.44 32.16
C GLU A 4 3.11 10.21 31.75
N TYR A 5 3.42 9.02 31.29
CA TYR A 5 4.64 8.79 30.51
C TYR A 5 4.50 9.53 29.20
N SER A 6 4.95 10.79 29.18
CA SER A 6 5.08 11.55 27.95
C SER A 6 6.16 10.88 27.10
N THR A 7 5.77 10.31 25.97
CA THR A 7 6.69 9.66 24.99
C THR A 7 7.62 10.66 24.29
N GLY A 8 7.69 11.89 24.71
CA GLY A 8 8.51 12.94 24.08
C GLY A 8 8.08 13.33 22.64
N LEU A 9 7.07 12.65 22.08
CA LEU A 9 6.55 12.95 20.74
C LEU A 9 5.55 14.11 20.79
N VAL A 10 5.71 15.08 19.88
CA VAL A 10 4.81 16.23 19.78
C VAL A 10 3.58 15.81 18.98
N ARG A 11 2.39 15.86 19.58
CA ARG A 11 1.11 15.51 18.96
C ARG A 11 0.60 16.66 18.07
N THR A 12 0.94 16.62 16.79
CA THR A 12 0.61 17.68 15.82
C THR A 12 -0.40 17.26 14.76
N ILE A 13 -0.54 15.96 14.49
CA ILE A 13 -1.37 15.43 13.40
C ILE A 13 -2.85 15.48 13.77
N GLY A 14 -3.60 16.39 13.16
CA GLY A 14 -5.06 16.47 13.26
C GLY A 14 -5.76 15.67 12.15
N ARG A 15 -7.10 15.59 12.20
CA ARG A 15 -7.96 14.81 11.29
C ARG A 15 -7.67 15.03 9.80
N TRP A 16 -7.58 16.28 9.34
CA TRP A 16 -7.37 16.60 7.94
C TRP A 16 -5.95 16.27 7.47
N SER A 17 -4.95 16.52 8.33
CA SER A 17 -3.57 16.12 8.06
C SER A 17 -3.46 14.59 7.98
N LEU A 18 -4.16 13.87 8.86
CA LEU A 18 -4.22 12.42 8.84
C LEU A 18 -4.87 11.91 7.56
N ALA A 19 -6.02 12.48 7.14
CA ALA A 19 -6.68 12.12 5.89
C ALA A 19 -5.77 12.39 4.67
N ALA A 20 -5.08 13.52 4.63
CA ALA A 20 -4.12 13.85 3.56
C ALA A 20 -2.94 12.86 3.53
N LEU A 21 -2.41 12.47 4.69
CA LEU A 21 -1.36 11.44 4.79
C LEU A 21 -1.83 10.08 4.28
N ILE A 22 -3.08 9.69 4.59
CA ILE A 22 -3.69 8.46 4.08
C ILE A 22 -3.80 8.52 2.55
N VAL A 23 -4.37 9.59 2.00
CA VAL A 23 -4.50 9.79 0.55
C VAL A 23 -3.12 9.71 -0.13
N ASN A 24 -2.14 10.41 0.44
CA ASN A 24 -0.78 10.39 -0.09
C ASN A 24 -0.12 9.00 -0.03
N SER A 25 -0.37 8.24 1.03
CA SER A 25 0.17 6.88 1.22
C SER A 25 -0.47 5.86 0.27
N VAL A 26 -1.76 6.02 -0.03
CA VAL A 26 -2.52 5.10 -0.89
C VAL A 26 -2.32 5.42 -2.38
N ILE A 27 -2.41 6.69 -2.78
CA ILE A 27 -2.21 7.08 -4.18
C ILE A 27 -0.71 6.96 -4.51
N GLY A 28 -0.31 5.78 -4.97
CA GLY A 28 1.06 5.43 -5.37
C GLY A 28 1.14 5.01 -6.85
N GLY A 29 1.99 4.02 -7.13
CA GLY A 29 2.14 3.46 -8.49
C GLY A 29 0.89 2.76 -9.04
N GLY A 30 -0.03 2.32 -8.17
CA GLY A 30 -1.22 1.57 -8.56
C GLY A 30 -2.11 2.31 -9.55
N VAL A 31 -2.34 3.61 -9.37
CA VAL A 31 -3.18 4.42 -10.27
C VAL A 31 -2.66 4.45 -11.70
N PHE A 32 -1.34 4.35 -11.89
CA PHE A 32 -0.71 4.43 -13.20
C PHE A 32 -0.72 3.10 -13.97
N GLY A 33 -0.73 1.95 -13.31
CA GLY A 33 -0.63 0.64 -13.97
C GLY A 33 -1.87 -0.24 -13.89
N LEU A 34 -2.69 -0.09 -12.84
CA LEU A 34 -3.85 -0.96 -12.63
C LEU A 34 -5.00 -0.76 -13.62
N PRO A 35 -5.25 0.42 -14.18
CA PRO A 35 -6.37 0.59 -15.10
C PRO A 35 -6.36 -0.40 -16.26
N SER A 36 -5.20 -0.69 -16.85
CA SER A 36 -5.06 -1.71 -17.91
C SER A 36 -5.32 -3.12 -17.39
N VAL A 37 -4.85 -3.43 -16.17
CA VAL A 37 -4.99 -4.74 -15.56
C VAL A 37 -6.44 -5.05 -15.23
N VAL A 38 -7.19 -4.05 -14.76
CA VAL A 38 -8.62 -4.17 -14.44
C VAL A 38 -9.45 -4.22 -15.72
N ALA A 39 -9.13 -3.37 -16.71
CA ALA A 39 -9.78 -3.37 -18.01
C ALA A 39 -9.59 -4.70 -18.76
N ALA A 40 -8.43 -5.36 -18.62
CA ALA A 40 -8.18 -6.67 -19.21
C ALA A 40 -9.10 -7.79 -18.66
N ARG A 41 -9.68 -7.62 -17.48
CA ARG A 41 -10.60 -8.57 -16.85
C ARG A 41 -12.06 -8.20 -17.06
N LEU A 42 -12.39 -6.91 -17.01
CA LEU A 42 -13.76 -6.44 -16.88
C LEU A 42 -14.20 -5.51 -18.02
N GLY A 43 -13.30 -5.13 -18.93
CA GLY A 43 -13.61 -4.26 -20.06
C GLY A 43 -14.36 -2.99 -19.63
N LYS A 44 -15.55 -2.80 -20.18
CA LYS A 44 -16.42 -1.64 -19.86
C LYS A 44 -16.87 -1.56 -18.40
N TYR A 45 -16.86 -2.68 -17.67
CA TYR A 45 -17.25 -2.74 -16.25
C TYR A 45 -16.11 -2.36 -15.30
N ALA A 46 -14.89 -2.11 -15.80
CA ALA A 46 -13.74 -1.78 -14.98
C ALA A 46 -13.97 -0.65 -13.95
N PRO A 47 -14.65 0.47 -14.27
CA PRO A 47 -14.93 1.52 -13.28
C PRO A 47 -15.74 1.04 -12.07
N LEU A 48 -16.69 0.12 -12.29
CA LEU A 48 -17.52 -0.44 -11.22
C LEU A 48 -16.72 -1.31 -10.24
N ALA A 49 -15.63 -1.93 -10.72
CA ALA A 49 -14.76 -2.71 -9.85
C ALA A 49 -14.06 -1.85 -8.78
N TYR A 50 -13.75 -0.60 -9.08
CA TYR A 50 -13.19 0.32 -8.08
C TYR A 50 -14.20 0.65 -6.98
N LEU A 51 -15.48 0.83 -7.33
CA LEU A 51 -16.55 1.05 -6.34
C LEU A 51 -16.77 -0.21 -5.48
N ALA A 52 -16.78 -1.39 -6.10
CA ALA A 52 -16.92 -2.65 -5.39
C ALA A 52 -15.72 -2.94 -4.47
N ALA A 53 -14.50 -2.65 -4.93
CA ALA A 53 -13.29 -2.78 -4.11
C ALA A 53 -13.31 -1.79 -2.94
N ALA A 54 -13.73 -0.54 -3.19
CA ALA A 54 -13.88 0.48 -2.15
C ALA A 54 -14.87 0.05 -1.06
N ALA A 55 -15.98 -0.57 -1.43
CA ALA A 55 -16.95 -1.11 -0.47
C ALA A 55 -16.32 -2.20 0.42
N GLY A 56 -15.55 -3.14 -0.16
CA GLY A 56 -14.82 -4.15 0.61
C GLY A 56 -13.73 -3.53 1.51
N ILE A 57 -12.99 -2.56 1.00
CA ILE A 57 -11.96 -1.84 1.78
C ILE A 57 -12.60 -0.96 2.87
N ALA A 58 -13.82 -0.44 2.65
CA ALA A 58 -14.54 0.30 3.70
C ALA A 58 -14.83 -0.58 4.93
N LEU A 59 -15.18 -1.86 4.73
CA LEU A 59 -15.34 -2.81 5.84
C LEU A 59 -14.01 -3.00 6.61
N VAL A 60 -12.90 -3.15 5.88
CA VAL A 60 -11.55 -3.25 6.47
C VAL A 60 -11.18 -1.98 7.23
N ALA A 61 -11.37 -0.81 6.60
CA ALA A 61 -11.07 0.49 7.19
C ALA A 61 -11.92 0.77 8.44
N ALA A 62 -13.18 0.34 8.45
CA ALA A 62 -14.05 0.42 9.61
C ALA A 62 -13.50 -0.42 10.77
N CYS A 63 -13.10 -1.68 10.51
CA CYS A 63 -12.47 -2.53 11.54
C CYS A 63 -11.18 -1.89 12.06
N LEU A 64 -10.31 -1.40 11.16
CA LEU A 64 -9.07 -0.72 11.55
C LEU A 64 -9.34 0.55 12.37
N GLY A 65 -10.34 1.37 11.98
CA GLY A 65 -10.69 2.60 12.68
C GLY A 65 -11.08 2.35 14.13
N GLU A 66 -11.88 1.31 14.41
CA GLU A 66 -12.22 0.92 15.78
C GLU A 66 -11.02 0.35 16.54
N VAL A 67 -10.26 -0.56 15.91
CA VAL A 67 -9.08 -1.15 16.56
C VAL A 67 -8.04 -0.08 16.85
N ALA A 68 -7.70 0.77 15.88
CA ALA A 68 -6.68 1.81 16.02
C ALA A 68 -7.06 2.85 17.08
N SER A 69 -8.36 3.17 17.23
CA SER A 69 -8.82 4.13 18.24
C SER A 69 -8.57 3.69 19.69
N GLN A 70 -8.28 2.40 19.91
CA GLN A 70 -7.97 1.85 21.24
C GLN A 70 -6.51 2.03 21.65
N PHE A 71 -5.65 2.51 20.74
CA PHE A 71 -4.22 2.64 20.94
C PHE A 71 -3.76 4.07 20.78
N SER A 72 -2.92 4.52 21.68
CA SER A 72 -2.19 5.79 21.61
C SER A 72 -0.71 5.61 21.30
N GLU A 73 -0.24 4.37 21.22
CA GLU A 73 1.15 4.00 20.97
C GLU A 73 1.42 3.75 19.49
N THR A 74 2.68 3.96 19.08
CA THR A 74 3.17 3.62 17.76
C THR A 74 3.33 2.11 17.61
N GLY A 75 2.88 1.53 16.49
CA GLY A 75 3.05 0.08 16.25
C GLY A 75 2.16 -0.50 15.16
N GLY A 76 1.03 0.13 14.88
CA GLY A 76 0.13 -0.25 13.77
C GLY A 76 -0.32 -1.72 13.81
N PRO A 77 -0.47 -2.37 12.65
CA PRO A 77 -1.02 -3.73 12.53
C PRO A 77 -0.36 -4.78 13.44
N TYR A 78 0.96 -4.71 13.57
CA TYR A 78 1.71 -5.59 14.48
C TYR A 78 1.25 -5.47 15.92
N LEU A 79 1.14 -4.22 16.43
CA LEU A 79 0.75 -3.95 17.82
C LEU A 79 -0.67 -4.45 18.08
N TYR A 80 -1.58 -4.21 17.15
CA TYR A 80 -2.99 -4.61 17.26
C TYR A 80 -3.14 -6.14 17.34
N ALA A 81 -2.49 -6.86 16.42
CA ALA A 81 -2.49 -8.31 16.42
C ALA A 81 -1.81 -8.89 17.67
N ARG A 82 -0.69 -8.30 18.11
CA ARG A 82 0.02 -8.74 19.31
C ARG A 82 -0.82 -8.59 20.58
N THR A 83 -1.49 -7.46 20.75
CA THR A 83 -2.35 -7.18 21.93
C THR A 83 -3.61 -8.04 21.91
N ALA A 84 -4.21 -8.22 20.74
CA ALA A 84 -5.44 -9.02 20.63
C ALA A 84 -5.16 -10.52 20.73
N LEU A 85 -4.19 -11.04 19.98
CA LEU A 85 -3.98 -12.47 19.68
C LEU A 85 -2.69 -13.05 20.29
N GLY A 86 -1.81 -12.20 20.83
CA GLY A 86 -0.55 -12.61 21.42
C GLY A 86 0.66 -12.48 20.47
N ARG A 87 1.83 -12.72 21.04
CA ARG A 87 3.14 -12.46 20.39
C ARG A 87 3.35 -13.20 19.07
N PHE A 88 2.92 -14.46 18.99
CA PHE A 88 3.03 -15.27 17.77
C PHE A 88 2.35 -14.59 16.59
N TRP A 89 1.07 -14.23 16.75
CA TRP A 89 0.29 -13.56 15.71
C TRP A 89 0.81 -12.17 15.38
N GLY A 90 1.28 -11.42 16.38
CA GLY A 90 1.95 -10.14 16.14
C GLY A 90 3.13 -10.29 15.17
N ILE A 91 4.00 -11.29 15.41
CA ILE A 91 5.16 -11.57 14.54
C ILE A 91 4.71 -11.97 13.13
N GLN A 92 3.69 -12.85 13.00
CA GLN A 92 3.15 -13.23 11.69
C GLN A 92 2.67 -12.01 10.89
N ILE A 93 1.88 -11.13 11.52
CA ILE A 93 1.37 -9.93 10.88
C ILE A 93 2.47 -8.92 10.55
N ALA A 94 3.51 -8.83 11.37
CA ALA A 94 4.68 -8.00 11.05
C ALA A 94 5.38 -8.46 9.75
N TRP A 95 5.59 -9.77 9.59
CA TRP A 95 6.19 -10.35 8.39
C TRP A 95 5.28 -10.19 7.16
N MET A 96 3.95 -10.35 7.31
CA MET A 96 3.01 -10.12 6.21
C MET A 96 2.97 -8.66 5.79
N THR A 97 2.97 -7.73 6.75
CA THR A 97 3.05 -6.29 6.46
C THR A 97 4.35 -5.94 5.75
N TRP A 98 5.46 -6.51 6.17
CA TRP A 98 6.76 -6.32 5.53
C TRP A 98 6.79 -6.89 4.10
N LEU A 99 6.29 -8.12 3.89
CA LEU A 99 6.18 -8.74 2.56
C LEU A 99 5.30 -7.91 1.62
N SER A 100 4.15 -7.47 2.12
CA SER A 100 3.23 -6.63 1.34
C SER A 100 3.92 -5.35 0.83
N ARG A 101 4.71 -4.69 1.68
CA ARG A 101 5.45 -3.47 1.33
C ARG A 101 6.59 -3.74 0.36
N LEU A 102 7.33 -4.84 0.56
CA LEU A 102 8.39 -5.29 -0.33
C LEU A 102 7.84 -5.54 -1.73
N ALA A 103 6.79 -6.34 -1.84
CA ALA A 103 6.15 -6.69 -3.10
C ALA A 103 5.54 -5.44 -3.79
N ALA A 104 4.89 -4.55 -3.02
CA ALA A 104 4.36 -3.29 -3.54
C ALA A 104 5.45 -2.40 -4.15
N ALA A 105 6.59 -2.26 -3.47
CA ALA A 105 7.70 -1.47 -3.97
C ALA A 105 8.35 -2.12 -5.21
N SER A 106 8.51 -3.44 -5.22
CA SER A 106 9.05 -4.19 -6.36
C SER A 106 8.18 -4.06 -7.61
N GLY A 107 6.84 -4.17 -7.45
CA GLY A 107 5.90 -3.93 -8.54
C GLY A 107 5.96 -2.49 -9.05
N THR A 108 5.97 -1.53 -8.14
CA THR A 108 6.06 -0.11 -8.50
C THR A 108 7.39 0.24 -9.18
N ALA A 109 8.50 -0.41 -8.80
CA ALA A 109 9.78 -0.26 -9.49
C ALA A 109 9.71 -0.76 -10.94
N ASN A 110 9.02 -1.88 -11.21
CA ASN A 110 8.80 -2.34 -12.57
C ASN A 110 8.06 -1.31 -13.43
N LEU A 111 7.08 -0.64 -12.83
CA LEU A 111 6.30 0.39 -13.51
C LEU A 111 7.17 1.62 -13.87
N PHE A 112 8.22 1.91 -13.11
CA PHE A 112 9.18 2.96 -13.46
C PHE A 112 9.83 2.71 -14.82
N SER A 113 10.33 1.51 -15.07
CA SER A 113 10.92 1.12 -16.35
C SER A 113 9.89 1.20 -17.49
N THR A 114 8.65 0.81 -17.24
CA THR A 114 7.53 0.90 -18.19
C THR A 114 7.23 2.34 -18.60
N TYR A 115 7.12 3.27 -17.64
CA TYR A 115 6.88 4.69 -17.96
C TYR A 115 8.11 5.39 -18.53
N LEU A 116 9.33 4.98 -18.17
CA LEU A 116 10.56 5.49 -18.76
C LEU A 116 10.67 5.15 -20.24
N ALA A 117 10.04 4.07 -20.70
CA ALA A 117 10.01 3.67 -22.10
C ALA A 117 9.25 4.67 -23.00
N GLU A 118 8.52 5.63 -22.43
CA GLU A 118 7.96 6.77 -23.17
C GLU A 118 9.07 7.63 -23.80
N PHE A 119 10.21 7.77 -23.10
CA PHE A 119 11.36 8.58 -23.53
C PHE A 119 12.49 7.71 -24.09
N ILE A 120 12.66 6.52 -23.53
CA ILE A 120 13.72 5.57 -23.88
C ILE A 120 13.08 4.21 -24.20
N PRO A 121 12.67 3.94 -25.44
CA PRO A 121 11.93 2.70 -25.78
C PRO A 121 12.64 1.40 -25.35
N ARG A 122 13.97 1.42 -25.27
CA ARG A 122 14.78 0.28 -24.81
C ARG A 122 14.65 -0.01 -23.31
N ALA A 123 14.05 0.88 -22.49
CA ALA A 123 13.95 0.73 -21.04
C ALA A 123 13.21 -0.55 -20.58
N VAL A 124 12.34 -1.11 -21.42
CA VAL A 124 11.64 -2.37 -21.14
C VAL A 124 12.40 -3.63 -21.59
N GLN A 125 13.46 -3.49 -22.36
CA GLN A 125 14.29 -4.63 -22.75
C GLN A 125 15.02 -5.20 -21.53
N PRO A 126 15.23 -6.54 -21.44
CA PRO A 126 15.71 -7.19 -20.23
C PRO A 126 16.98 -6.58 -19.62
N VAL A 127 18.02 -6.35 -20.43
CA VAL A 127 19.31 -5.82 -19.98
C VAL A 127 19.16 -4.38 -19.46
N TYR A 128 18.48 -3.51 -20.22
CA TYR A 128 18.25 -2.11 -19.81
C TYR A 128 17.35 -2.03 -18.57
N ARG A 129 16.30 -2.84 -18.50
CA ARG A 129 15.40 -2.92 -17.34
C ARG A 129 16.19 -3.27 -16.07
N VAL A 130 17.03 -4.30 -16.11
CA VAL A 130 17.88 -4.70 -14.98
C VAL A 130 18.78 -3.55 -14.54
N THR A 131 19.46 -2.89 -15.48
CA THR A 131 20.36 -1.76 -15.19
C THR A 131 19.61 -0.57 -14.58
N ILE A 132 18.43 -0.22 -15.14
CA ILE A 132 17.59 0.88 -14.65
C ILE A 132 17.10 0.59 -13.24
N LEU A 133 16.59 -0.63 -12.98
CA LEU A 133 16.10 -1.03 -11.65
C LEU A 133 17.24 -1.06 -10.62
N ALA A 134 18.41 -1.59 -11.00
CA ALA A 134 19.59 -1.62 -10.13
C ALA A 134 20.08 -0.19 -9.79
N ALA A 135 20.13 0.70 -10.78
CA ALA A 135 20.50 2.10 -10.58
C ALA A 135 19.48 2.83 -9.68
N LEU A 136 18.19 2.73 -9.99
CA LEU A 136 17.12 3.38 -9.24
C LEU A 136 17.11 2.94 -7.76
N ILE A 137 17.07 1.63 -7.54
CA ILE A 137 17.00 1.04 -6.19
C ILE A 137 18.34 1.29 -5.45
N GLY A 138 19.46 1.17 -6.14
CA GLY A 138 20.79 1.43 -5.58
C GLY A 138 20.99 2.88 -5.14
N ILE A 139 20.56 3.85 -5.95
CA ILE A 139 20.61 5.28 -5.59
C ILE A 139 19.77 5.53 -4.34
N LEU A 140 18.52 5.02 -4.30
CA LEU A 140 17.64 5.18 -3.14
C LEU A 140 18.22 4.50 -1.88
N ALA A 141 18.86 3.34 -2.03
CA ALA A 141 19.53 2.65 -0.95
C ALA A 141 20.71 3.46 -0.38
N VAL A 142 21.56 4.02 -1.25
CA VAL A 142 22.70 4.85 -0.83
C VAL A 142 22.23 6.12 -0.11
N ILE A 143 21.17 6.77 -0.60
CA ILE A 143 20.58 7.94 0.05
C ILE A 143 20.11 7.58 1.47
N ASN A 144 19.36 6.47 1.62
CA ASN A 144 18.85 6.03 2.91
C ASN A 144 19.94 5.52 3.84
N TYR A 145 20.95 4.85 3.31
CA TYR A 145 22.12 4.37 4.06
C TYR A 145 22.91 5.55 4.67
N ARG A 146 23.11 6.63 3.91
CA ARG A 146 23.80 7.84 4.37
C ARG A 146 22.94 8.71 5.28
N GLY A 147 21.65 8.47 5.40
CA GLY A 147 20.77 9.19 6.33
C GLY A 147 20.47 10.63 5.93
N VAL A 148 20.34 10.93 4.66
CA VAL A 148 20.09 12.30 4.16
C VAL A 148 18.71 12.79 4.58
N ARG A 149 18.66 13.77 5.49
CA ARG A 149 17.44 14.39 6.03
C ARG A 149 16.61 15.17 4.98
N SER A 150 17.20 15.54 3.85
CA SER A 150 16.52 16.31 2.80
C SER A 150 15.54 15.49 1.96
N ALA A 151 15.64 14.15 2.00
CA ALA A 151 14.80 13.26 1.19
C ALA A 151 13.30 13.36 1.53
N THR A 152 12.93 13.69 2.77
CA THR A 152 11.52 13.78 3.19
C THR A 152 10.80 14.96 2.59
N ARG A 153 11.39 16.18 2.63
CA ARG A 153 10.75 17.38 2.07
C ARG A 153 10.52 17.31 0.57
N VAL A 154 11.48 16.72 -0.15
CA VAL A 154 11.35 16.48 -1.60
C VAL A 154 10.25 15.46 -1.87
N SER A 155 10.18 14.39 -1.08
CA SER A 155 9.12 13.38 -1.20
C SER A 155 7.73 13.96 -0.97
N ASP A 156 7.55 14.83 0.02
CA ASP A 156 6.25 15.45 0.33
C ASP A 156 5.78 16.40 -0.78
N PHE A 157 6.69 17.19 -1.34
CA PHE A 157 6.40 18.08 -2.48
C PHE A 157 6.01 17.27 -3.73
N LEU A 158 6.80 16.26 -4.07
CA LEU A 158 6.53 15.38 -5.21
C LEU A 158 5.21 14.61 -5.05
N SER A 159 4.88 14.28 -3.81
CA SER A 159 3.62 13.60 -3.48
C SER A 159 2.38 14.50 -3.68
N SER A 160 2.50 15.79 -3.44
CA SER A 160 1.41 16.74 -3.70
C SER A 160 1.19 16.98 -5.20
N MET A 161 2.27 17.01 -5.98
CA MET A 161 2.21 17.16 -7.45
C MET A 161 1.44 16.03 -8.13
N LYS A 162 1.51 14.78 -7.63
CA LYS A 162 0.81 13.65 -8.25
C LYS A 162 -0.72 13.79 -8.20
N ILE A 163 -1.26 14.34 -7.10
CA ILE A 163 -2.71 14.55 -6.95
C ILE A 163 -3.17 15.61 -7.95
N LEU A 164 -2.45 16.71 -8.05
CA LEU A 164 -2.75 17.77 -9.02
C LEU A 164 -2.72 17.23 -10.46
N LEU A 165 -1.70 16.43 -10.82
CA LEU A 165 -1.61 15.80 -12.13
C LEU A 165 -2.82 14.91 -12.44
N LEU A 166 -3.26 14.10 -11.46
CA LEU A 166 -4.44 13.24 -11.62
C LEU A 166 -5.72 14.04 -11.76
N LEU A 167 -5.89 15.13 -11.01
CA LEU A 167 -7.05 16.00 -11.12
C LEU A 167 -7.10 16.72 -12.48
N ILE A 168 -5.95 17.19 -12.99
CA ILE A 168 -5.85 17.76 -14.33
C ILE A 168 -6.20 16.71 -15.39
N PHE A 169 -5.65 15.48 -15.28
CA PHE A 169 -5.95 14.38 -16.17
C PHE A 169 -7.46 14.05 -16.18
N ILE A 170 -8.09 13.95 -15.00
CA ILE A 170 -9.53 13.69 -14.86
C ILE A 170 -10.33 14.82 -15.48
N GLY A 171 -10.07 16.07 -15.13
CA GLY A 171 -10.81 17.23 -15.62
C GLY A 171 -10.72 17.37 -17.14
N ALA A 172 -9.51 17.25 -17.68
CA ALA A 172 -9.25 17.31 -19.12
C ALA A 172 -9.90 16.14 -19.87
N GLY A 173 -9.79 14.92 -19.32
CA GLY A 173 -10.39 13.72 -19.90
C GLY A 173 -11.92 13.76 -19.90
N LEU A 174 -12.55 14.16 -18.80
CA LEU A 174 -14.00 14.32 -18.74
C LEU A 174 -14.47 15.41 -19.70
N GLY A 175 -13.77 16.56 -19.75
CA GLY A 175 -14.08 17.63 -20.71
C GLY A 175 -14.02 17.14 -22.15
N TRP A 176 -13.01 16.34 -22.50
CA TRP A 176 -12.91 15.73 -23.82
C TRP A 176 -14.07 14.77 -24.11
N LEU A 177 -14.44 13.91 -23.14
CA LEU A 177 -15.58 12.98 -23.29
C LEU A 177 -16.91 13.70 -23.49
N PHE A 178 -17.13 14.82 -22.81
CA PHE A 178 -18.32 15.65 -23.03
C PHE A 178 -18.36 16.26 -24.43
N ALA A 179 -17.21 16.65 -24.98
CA ALA A 179 -17.13 17.28 -26.28
C ALA A 179 -17.20 16.29 -27.47
N HIS A 180 -16.60 15.10 -27.32
CA HIS A 180 -16.42 14.16 -28.43
C HIS A 180 -17.17 12.83 -28.25
N GLY A 181 -17.76 12.59 -27.08
CA GLY A 181 -18.38 11.30 -26.73
C GLY A 181 -17.34 10.21 -26.37
N HIS A 182 -17.84 9.01 -26.13
CA HIS A 182 -16.99 7.85 -25.80
C HIS A 182 -16.43 7.19 -27.06
N VAL A 183 -15.16 6.83 -27.04
CA VAL A 183 -14.58 5.92 -28.03
C VAL A 183 -15.26 4.56 -27.89
N VAL A 184 -15.64 3.95 -29.01
CA VAL A 184 -16.27 2.61 -28.99
C VAL A 184 -15.24 1.60 -28.52
N PRO A 185 -15.49 0.91 -27.39
CA PRO A 185 -14.55 -0.08 -26.88
C PRO A 185 -14.45 -1.28 -27.82
N THR A 186 -13.26 -1.82 -27.98
CA THR A 186 -13.09 -3.13 -28.60
C THR A 186 -13.79 -4.16 -27.71
N LEU A 187 -14.61 -5.03 -28.32
CA LEU A 187 -15.31 -6.10 -27.61
C LEU A 187 -14.27 -7.02 -26.95
N MET A 188 -14.59 -7.48 -25.77
CA MET A 188 -13.78 -8.52 -25.11
C MET A 188 -14.01 -9.86 -25.82
N ASP A 189 -12.94 -10.64 -25.92
CA ASP A 189 -12.97 -11.98 -26.55
C ASP A 189 -13.73 -13.02 -25.70
N HIS A 190 -14.15 -12.68 -24.48
CA HIS A 190 -14.85 -13.55 -23.55
C HIS A 190 -15.93 -12.81 -22.76
N GLU A 191 -16.91 -13.55 -22.28
CA GLU A 191 -17.90 -13.04 -21.32
C GLU A 191 -17.27 -12.84 -19.95
N VAL A 192 -17.61 -11.74 -19.29
CA VAL A 192 -17.11 -11.40 -17.94
C VAL A 192 -17.74 -12.34 -16.92
N THR A 193 -16.92 -13.14 -16.26
CA THR A 193 -17.33 -14.11 -15.24
C THR A 193 -17.21 -13.54 -13.83
N PHE A 194 -17.85 -14.17 -12.85
CA PHE A 194 -17.67 -13.83 -11.43
C PHE A 194 -16.21 -13.96 -10.97
N ARG A 195 -15.45 -14.89 -11.54
CA ARG A 195 -14.02 -15.07 -11.26
C ARG A 195 -13.19 -13.86 -11.73
N ASP A 196 -13.57 -13.22 -12.83
CA ASP A 196 -12.90 -12.03 -13.33
C ASP A 196 -13.12 -10.85 -12.38
N TRP A 197 -14.32 -10.70 -11.83
CA TRP A 197 -14.61 -9.74 -10.77
C TRP A 197 -13.74 -9.97 -9.54
N LEU A 198 -13.69 -11.18 -9.02
CA LEU A 198 -12.86 -11.49 -7.85
C LEU A 198 -11.38 -11.26 -8.12
N GLY A 199 -10.89 -11.60 -9.31
CA GLY A 199 -9.52 -11.34 -9.71
C GLY A 199 -9.19 -9.85 -9.87
N ALA A 200 -10.15 -9.03 -10.34
CA ALA A 200 -10.02 -7.59 -10.38
C ALA A 200 -10.03 -6.98 -8.97
N LEU A 201 -10.94 -7.42 -8.11
CA LEU A 201 -10.99 -6.97 -6.71
C LEU A 201 -9.70 -7.30 -5.97
N LEU A 202 -9.13 -8.50 -6.19
CA LEU A 202 -7.86 -8.90 -5.56
C LEU A 202 -6.72 -7.92 -5.90
N VAL A 203 -6.54 -7.57 -7.18
CA VAL A 203 -5.49 -6.60 -7.55
C VAL A 203 -5.80 -5.18 -7.07
N LEU A 204 -7.08 -4.82 -6.94
CA LEU A 204 -7.50 -3.53 -6.40
C LEU A 204 -7.27 -3.41 -4.88
N VAL A 205 -7.16 -4.51 -4.12
CA VAL A 205 -6.66 -4.47 -2.73
C VAL A 205 -5.28 -3.82 -2.65
N PHE A 206 -4.43 -4.01 -3.66
CA PHE A 206 -3.16 -3.30 -3.75
C PHE A 206 -3.37 -1.78 -3.97
N ALA A 207 -4.27 -1.39 -4.89
CA ALA A 207 -4.52 0.02 -5.21
C ALA A 207 -4.98 0.83 -3.99
N PHE A 208 -5.92 0.27 -3.24
CA PHE A 208 -6.49 0.90 -2.05
C PHE A 208 -5.64 0.72 -0.80
N GLY A 209 -4.59 -0.09 -0.85
CA GLY A 209 -3.75 -0.37 0.30
C GLY A 209 -2.71 0.72 0.57
N GLY A 210 -2.19 0.75 1.80
CA GLY A 210 -1.22 1.73 2.26
C GLY A 210 -1.73 2.59 3.41
N PHE A 211 -3.06 2.70 3.58
CA PHE A 211 -3.67 3.48 4.67
C PHE A 211 -3.27 2.97 6.06
N GLU A 212 -3.01 1.68 6.20
CA GLU A 212 -2.55 1.07 7.45
C GLU A 212 -1.17 1.59 7.89
N ALA A 213 -0.38 2.11 6.95
CA ALA A 213 0.96 2.63 7.22
C ALA A 213 0.96 3.88 8.10
N VAL A 214 -0.06 4.71 7.98
CA VAL A 214 -0.17 5.97 8.71
C VAL A 214 -0.35 5.71 10.21
N PHE A 215 -0.90 4.56 10.58
CA PHE A 215 -1.09 4.16 11.98
C PHE A 215 0.19 3.70 12.69
N PHE A 216 1.32 3.61 11.99
CA PHE A 216 2.63 3.52 12.66
C PHE A 216 3.03 4.83 13.36
N ALA A 217 2.40 5.96 13.03
CA ALA A 217 2.64 7.26 13.65
C ALA A 217 1.52 7.68 14.63
N THR A 218 0.76 6.71 15.19
CA THR A 218 -0.37 7.00 16.11
C THR A 218 0.04 7.87 17.29
N GLY A 219 1.28 7.74 17.81
CA GLY A 219 1.79 8.55 18.91
C GLY A 219 1.90 10.06 18.61
N GLU A 220 1.89 10.47 17.33
CA GLU A 220 1.95 11.85 16.88
C GLU A 220 0.56 12.45 16.57
N MET A 221 -0.51 11.65 16.66
CA MET A 221 -1.89 12.10 16.44
C MET A 221 -2.41 12.86 17.65
N ARG A 222 -3.15 13.96 17.40
CA ARG A 222 -3.77 14.77 18.46
C ARG A 222 -4.84 14.00 19.22
N ASP A 223 -5.77 13.38 18.51
CA ASP A 223 -6.85 12.57 19.08
C ASP A 223 -7.06 11.31 18.22
N PRO A 224 -6.25 10.23 18.43
CA PRO A 224 -6.40 8.99 17.65
C PRO A 224 -7.80 8.37 17.79
N ARG A 225 -8.46 8.59 18.93
CA ARG A 225 -9.77 8.01 19.23
C ARG A 225 -10.89 8.55 18.35
N LYS A 226 -10.86 9.86 18.05
CA LYS A 226 -11.89 10.53 17.25
C LYS A 226 -11.49 10.68 15.78
N ASP A 227 -10.20 10.86 15.50
CA ASP A 227 -9.76 11.25 14.19
C ASP A 227 -9.46 10.08 13.24
N SER A 228 -9.11 8.88 13.78
CA SER A 228 -8.73 7.73 12.95
C SER A 228 -9.83 7.27 12.01
N ALA A 229 -11.04 7.02 12.52
CA ALA A 229 -12.14 6.52 11.69
C ALA A 229 -12.63 7.56 10.67
N ALA A 230 -12.73 8.84 11.09
CA ALA A 230 -13.17 9.91 10.21
C ALA A 230 -12.15 10.18 9.09
N ALA A 231 -10.85 10.21 9.42
CA ALA A 231 -9.80 10.41 8.42
C ALA A 231 -9.75 9.27 7.38
N LEU A 232 -9.91 8.01 7.83
CA LEU A 232 -10.04 6.86 6.94
C LEU A 232 -11.22 6.99 5.99
N PHE A 233 -12.39 7.40 6.50
CA PHE A 233 -13.59 7.57 5.68
C PHE A 233 -13.39 8.65 4.61
N TYR A 234 -12.94 9.86 4.98
CA TYR A 234 -12.72 10.95 4.02
C TYR A 234 -11.66 10.60 2.97
N ALA A 235 -10.57 9.98 3.41
CA ALA A 235 -9.53 9.54 2.50
C ALA A 235 -10.04 8.49 1.52
N LEU A 236 -10.80 7.49 1.99
CA LEU A 236 -11.35 6.42 1.17
C LEU A 236 -12.32 6.97 0.11
N VAL A 237 -13.21 7.90 0.48
CA VAL A 237 -14.14 8.55 -0.45
C VAL A 237 -13.38 9.28 -1.56
N LEU A 238 -12.38 10.09 -1.20
CA LEU A 238 -11.58 10.83 -2.17
C LEU A 238 -10.79 9.89 -3.09
N ILE A 239 -10.13 8.87 -2.54
CA ILE A 239 -9.36 7.89 -3.32
C ILE A 239 -10.28 7.14 -4.28
N THR A 240 -11.45 6.72 -3.81
CA THR A 240 -12.44 6.03 -4.65
C THR A 240 -12.89 6.89 -5.81
N ALA A 241 -13.21 8.16 -5.55
CA ALA A 241 -13.58 9.11 -6.59
C ALA A 241 -12.46 9.27 -7.63
N VAL A 242 -11.23 9.54 -7.19
CA VAL A 242 -10.09 9.71 -8.09
C VAL A 242 -9.85 8.45 -8.94
N TYR A 243 -9.79 7.28 -8.33
CA TYR A 243 -9.51 6.04 -9.05
C TYR A 243 -10.62 5.66 -10.03
N THR A 244 -11.89 5.81 -9.62
CA THR A 244 -13.03 5.53 -10.50
C THR A 244 -13.06 6.49 -11.68
N LEU A 245 -12.83 7.79 -11.44
CA LEU A 245 -12.83 8.80 -12.52
C LEU A 245 -11.65 8.61 -13.48
N VAL A 246 -10.46 8.25 -12.98
CA VAL A 246 -9.32 7.87 -13.83
C VAL A 246 -9.69 6.71 -14.74
N GLN A 247 -10.32 5.66 -14.18
CA GLN A 247 -10.74 4.50 -14.96
C GLN A 247 -11.83 4.85 -15.97
N VAL A 248 -12.78 5.72 -15.62
CA VAL A 248 -13.82 6.22 -16.54
C VAL A 248 -13.20 6.94 -17.73
N VAL A 249 -12.24 7.86 -17.48
CA VAL A 249 -11.53 8.57 -18.54
C VAL A 249 -10.80 7.59 -19.46
N ILE A 250 -10.05 6.65 -18.90
CA ILE A 250 -9.29 5.66 -19.68
C ILE A 250 -10.21 4.78 -20.53
N ASN A 251 -11.31 4.29 -19.95
CA ASN A 251 -12.28 3.47 -20.68
C ASN A 251 -13.02 4.26 -21.76
N GLY A 252 -13.23 5.54 -21.56
CA GLY A 252 -13.94 6.39 -22.53
C GLY A 252 -13.05 6.91 -23.65
N THR A 253 -11.73 6.96 -23.44
CA THR A 253 -10.79 7.54 -24.41
C THR A 253 -9.99 6.49 -25.20
N LEU A 254 -9.85 5.27 -24.69
CA LEU A 254 -9.11 4.21 -25.36
C LEU A 254 -10.05 3.10 -25.85
N ALA A 255 -9.93 2.72 -27.12
CA ALA A 255 -10.65 1.58 -27.69
C ALA A 255 -10.22 0.25 -27.01
N ASN A 256 -8.94 0.08 -26.71
CA ASN A 256 -8.39 -1.08 -26.02
C ASN A 256 -7.51 -0.67 -24.83
N PRO A 257 -8.11 -0.38 -23.65
CA PRO A 257 -7.33 -0.02 -22.46
C PRO A 257 -6.39 -1.13 -21.95
N SER A 258 -6.71 -2.39 -22.25
CA SER A 258 -5.90 -3.56 -21.86
C SER A 258 -4.64 -3.75 -22.69
N GLY A 259 -4.58 -3.15 -23.89
CA GLY A 259 -3.49 -3.26 -24.85
C GLY A 259 -2.26 -2.41 -24.51
N THR A 260 -2.29 -1.66 -23.43
CA THR A 260 -1.17 -0.79 -23.04
C THR A 260 -0.74 -1.02 -21.59
N GLU A 261 0.56 -0.89 -21.33
CA GLU A 261 1.10 -0.89 -19.96
C GLU A 261 1.15 0.54 -19.35
N ARG A 262 0.82 1.58 -20.13
CA ARG A 262 0.84 3.00 -19.75
C ARG A 262 -0.50 3.69 -20.01
N PRO A 263 -1.61 3.21 -19.43
CA PRO A 263 -2.96 3.61 -19.81
C PRO A 263 -3.22 5.12 -19.67
N LEU A 264 -2.67 5.78 -18.65
CA LEU A 264 -2.85 7.23 -18.50
C LEU A 264 -2.10 8.02 -19.59
N ALA A 265 -0.87 7.60 -19.91
CA ALA A 265 -0.08 8.28 -20.95
C ALA A 265 -0.72 8.09 -22.33
N GLU A 266 -1.20 6.87 -22.65
CA GLU A 266 -1.91 6.63 -23.92
C GLU A 266 -3.23 7.39 -24.02
N SER A 267 -4.01 7.44 -22.94
CA SER A 267 -5.23 8.25 -22.87
C SER A 267 -4.91 9.74 -23.11
N ALA A 268 -3.89 10.27 -22.43
CA ALA A 268 -3.46 11.66 -22.64
C ALA A 268 -2.94 11.91 -24.06
N ARG A 269 -2.26 10.92 -24.66
CA ARG A 269 -1.83 10.98 -26.07
C ARG A 269 -3.01 11.10 -27.01
N HIS A 270 -4.06 10.30 -26.78
CA HIS A 270 -5.27 10.33 -27.58
C HIS A 270 -5.99 11.67 -27.49
N ILE A 271 -6.02 12.28 -26.30
CA ILE A 271 -6.72 13.54 -26.04
C ILE A 271 -5.94 14.75 -26.57
N PHE A 272 -4.66 14.88 -26.26
CA PHE A 272 -3.83 16.08 -26.46
C PHE A 272 -2.48 15.83 -27.16
N GLY A 273 -2.26 14.64 -27.69
CA GLY A 273 -1.05 14.28 -28.42
C GLY A 273 0.15 13.93 -27.55
N ASN A 274 1.34 13.80 -28.20
CA ASN A 274 2.56 13.28 -27.58
C ASN A 274 3.07 14.10 -26.40
N GLY A 275 2.89 15.42 -26.40
CA GLY A 275 3.32 16.30 -25.32
C GLY A 275 2.60 15.98 -23.99
N ALA A 276 1.29 15.71 -24.06
CA ALA A 276 0.50 15.33 -22.88
C ALA A 276 0.87 13.93 -22.38
N ALA A 277 1.14 12.98 -23.27
CA ALA A 277 1.63 11.65 -22.88
C ALA A 277 2.96 11.75 -22.14
N ALA A 278 3.92 12.56 -22.67
CA ALA A 278 5.19 12.80 -22.02
C ALA A 278 5.04 13.48 -20.65
N ALA A 279 4.13 14.46 -20.50
CA ALA A 279 3.85 15.12 -19.23
C ALA A 279 3.30 14.12 -18.18
N ILE A 280 2.35 13.26 -18.57
CA ILE A 280 1.82 12.19 -17.70
C ILE A 280 2.93 11.19 -17.33
N ALA A 281 3.77 10.80 -18.29
CA ALA A 281 4.88 9.88 -18.04
C ALA A 281 5.90 10.48 -17.06
N CYS A 282 6.29 11.74 -17.22
CA CYS A 282 7.15 12.45 -16.27
C CYS A 282 6.52 12.46 -14.86
N GLY A 283 5.25 12.81 -14.75
CA GLY A 283 4.54 12.83 -13.47
C GLY A 283 4.46 11.44 -12.83
N ALA A 284 4.25 10.38 -13.62
CA ALA A 284 4.28 9.00 -13.14
C ALA A 284 5.67 8.63 -12.61
N LEU A 285 6.75 8.93 -13.35
CA LEU A 285 8.13 8.66 -12.92
C LEU A 285 8.46 9.36 -11.59
N VAL A 286 8.08 10.64 -11.47
CA VAL A 286 8.25 11.42 -10.23
C VAL A 286 7.46 10.83 -9.07
N SER A 287 6.20 10.44 -9.29
CA SER A 287 5.35 9.81 -8.28
C SER A 287 5.92 8.46 -7.82
N ILE A 288 6.37 7.63 -8.77
CA ILE A 288 6.96 6.32 -8.49
C ILE A 288 8.26 6.48 -7.69
N TYR A 289 9.14 7.41 -8.09
CA TYR A 289 10.37 7.71 -7.35
C TYR A 289 10.08 8.13 -5.91
N GLY A 290 9.12 9.03 -5.70
CA GLY A 290 8.70 9.48 -4.37
C GLY A 290 8.16 8.33 -3.51
N TYR A 291 7.32 7.47 -4.08
CA TYR A 291 6.79 6.29 -3.40
C TYR A 291 7.90 5.31 -2.99
N LEU A 292 8.83 5.00 -3.91
CA LEU A 292 9.96 4.11 -3.64
C LEU A 292 10.90 4.69 -2.57
N GLY A 293 11.15 6.01 -2.61
CA GLY A 293 11.93 6.71 -1.60
C GLY A 293 11.32 6.63 -0.22
N ALA A 294 10.02 6.90 -0.10
CA ALA A 294 9.28 6.76 1.16
C ALA A 294 9.27 5.32 1.67
N ASN A 295 9.05 4.35 0.78
CA ASN A 295 9.04 2.93 1.13
C ASN A 295 10.43 2.46 1.61
N MET A 296 11.51 2.85 0.93
CA MET A 296 12.90 2.59 1.31
C MET A 296 13.26 3.25 2.66
N LEU A 297 12.62 4.37 3.00
CA LEU A 297 12.81 5.03 4.28
C LEU A 297 12.11 4.27 5.42
N HIS A 298 10.84 3.91 5.25
CA HIS A 298 9.99 3.42 6.34
C HIS A 298 10.13 1.90 6.58
N THR A 299 10.22 1.09 5.52
CA THR A 299 10.15 -0.37 5.66
C THR A 299 11.36 -0.99 6.37
N PRO A 300 12.62 -0.57 6.12
CA PRO A 300 13.76 -1.03 6.91
C PRO A 300 13.68 -0.62 8.39
N ARG A 301 13.07 0.55 8.69
CA ARG A 301 12.90 1.00 10.07
C ARG A 301 11.87 0.20 10.83
N LEU A 302 10.87 -0.37 10.13
CA LEU A 302 9.93 -1.32 10.73
C LEU A 302 10.66 -2.57 11.23
N THR A 303 11.52 -3.20 10.40
CA THR A 303 12.29 -4.38 10.83
C THR A 303 13.28 -4.06 11.96
N PHE A 304 13.90 -2.89 11.91
CA PHE A 304 14.75 -2.39 12.97
C PHE A 304 13.99 -2.26 14.31
N ALA A 305 12.85 -1.57 14.32
CA ALA A 305 12.05 -1.38 15.53
C ALA A 305 11.52 -2.70 16.13
N LEU A 306 11.16 -3.67 15.28
CA LEU A 306 10.76 -5.01 15.73
C LEU A 306 11.94 -5.80 16.30
N ALA A 307 13.15 -5.63 15.77
CA ALA A 307 14.36 -6.28 16.28
C ALA A 307 14.80 -5.66 17.62
N GLU A 308 14.67 -4.34 17.81
CA GLU A 308 14.91 -3.69 19.11
C GLU A 308 13.95 -4.20 20.19
N ARG A 309 12.68 -4.47 19.81
CA ARG A 309 11.68 -5.07 20.72
C ARG A 309 11.91 -6.56 20.98
N GLY A 310 12.90 -7.19 20.33
CA GLY A 310 13.22 -8.61 20.47
C GLY A 310 12.32 -9.56 19.69
N ASP A 311 11.47 -9.07 18.80
CA ASP A 311 10.52 -9.86 17.99
C ASP A 311 11.06 -10.23 16.60
N PHE A 312 12.20 -9.64 16.20
CA PHE A 312 12.91 -9.97 14.97
C PHE A 312 14.37 -10.39 15.26
N PRO A 313 15.08 -10.97 14.28
CA PRO A 313 16.50 -11.31 14.43
C PRO A 313 17.34 -10.09 14.82
N ARG A 314 18.24 -10.25 15.80
CA ARG A 314 19.02 -9.15 16.38
C ARG A 314 19.84 -8.35 15.37
N PHE A 315 20.28 -8.98 14.28
CA PHE A 315 21.10 -8.29 13.27
C PHE A 315 20.36 -7.13 12.60
N PHE A 316 19.02 -7.15 12.54
CA PHE A 316 18.23 -6.02 12.04
C PHE A 316 18.29 -4.79 12.96
N ALA A 317 18.66 -4.94 14.22
CA ALA A 317 18.86 -3.83 15.16
C ALA A 317 20.24 -3.17 15.05
N ALA A 318 21.09 -3.59 14.09
CA ALA A 318 22.41 -3.02 13.92
C ALA A 318 22.35 -1.59 13.35
N VAL A 319 22.98 -0.65 14.08
CA VAL A 319 23.09 0.77 13.71
C VAL A 319 24.48 1.07 13.19
N HIS A 320 24.59 1.75 12.05
CA HIS A 320 25.88 2.14 11.48
C HIS A 320 26.58 3.19 12.35
N PRO A 321 27.87 3.01 12.73
CA PRO A 321 28.54 3.88 13.67
C PRO A 321 28.61 5.35 13.23
N LYS A 322 28.87 5.58 11.92
CA LYS A 322 29.02 6.96 11.35
C LYS A 322 27.66 7.56 10.96
N PHE A 323 26.82 6.82 10.24
CA PHE A 323 25.59 7.38 9.63
C PHE A 323 24.36 7.28 10.54
N ARG A 324 24.45 6.51 11.63
CA ARG A 324 23.36 6.29 12.60
C ARG A 324 22.07 5.77 11.95
N THR A 325 22.19 4.94 10.90
CA THR A 325 21.09 4.33 10.15
C THR A 325 21.05 2.82 10.39
N PRO A 326 19.89 2.15 10.26
CA PRO A 326 19.76 0.69 10.38
C PRO A 326 20.29 -0.01 9.11
N HIS A 327 21.59 0.00 8.93
CA HIS A 327 22.27 -0.33 7.68
C HIS A 327 22.00 -1.77 7.20
N LEU A 328 21.96 -2.77 8.10
CA LEU A 328 21.67 -4.15 7.72
C LEU A 328 20.21 -4.31 7.29
N SER A 329 19.27 -3.66 7.98
CA SER A 329 17.86 -3.63 7.57
C SER A 329 17.70 -3.02 6.18
N ILE A 330 18.43 -1.92 5.87
CA ILE A 330 18.40 -1.26 4.56
C ILE A 330 18.99 -2.19 3.49
N LEU A 331 20.14 -2.83 3.77
CA LEU A 331 20.81 -3.71 2.83
C LEU A 331 19.95 -4.92 2.45
N VAL A 332 19.42 -5.64 3.45
CA VAL A 332 18.57 -6.81 3.23
C VAL A 332 17.32 -6.42 2.43
N TYR A 333 16.67 -5.31 2.82
CA TYR A 333 15.50 -4.82 2.10
C TYR A 333 15.82 -4.47 0.65
N THR A 334 16.95 -3.80 0.37
CA THR A 334 17.41 -3.41 -0.97
C THR A 334 17.63 -4.63 -1.86
N ILE A 335 18.35 -5.64 -1.33
CA ILE A 335 18.65 -6.88 -2.08
C ILE A 335 17.34 -7.60 -2.43
N LEU A 336 16.44 -7.75 -1.47
CA LEU A 336 15.17 -8.44 -1.70
C LEU A 336 14.24 -7.64 -2.62
N LEU A 337 14.20 -6.31 -2.49
CA LEU A 337 13.43 -5.45 -3.40
C LEU A 337 13.91 -5.62 -4.85
N LEU A 338 15.21 -5.59 -5.07
CA LEU A 338 15.79 -5.80 -6.39
C LEU A 338 15.51 -7.21 -6.91
N ALA A 339 15.68 -8.24 -6.09
CA ALA A 339 15.39 -9.62 -6.45
C ALA A 339 13.92 -9.81 -6.87
N PHE A 340 12.96 -9.30 -6.10
CA PHE A 340 11.55 -9.39 -6.42
C PHE A 340 11.17 -8.57 -7.66
N ALA A 341 11.81 -7.42 -7.87
CA ALA A 341 11.60 -6.61 -9.08
C ALA A 341 12.16 -7.30 -10.34
N MET A 342 13.24 -8.09 -10.22
CA MET A 342 13.84 -8.82 -11.33
C MET A 342 13.09 -10.13 -11.65
N ILE A 343 12.74 -10.92 -10.62
CA ILE A 343 12.06 -12.21 -10.78
C ILE A 343 10.60 -12.02 -11.20
N GLY A 344 9.92 -11.06 -10.57
CA GLY A 344 8.52 -10.74 -10.84
C GLY A 344 8.34 -9.64 -11.88
N ASN A 345 7.11 -9.53 -12.37
CA ASN A 345 6.64 -8.37 -13.12
C ASN A 345 5.67 -7.53 -12.25
N PHE A 346 5.17 -6.43 -12.80
CA PHE A 346 4.21 -5.57 -12.10
C PHE A 346 3.03 -6.36 -11.55
N ARG A 347 2.32 -7.15 -12.39
CA ARG A 347 1.11 -7.91 -12.01
C ARG A 347 1.38 -8.93 -10.89
N TRP A 348 2.47 -9.69 -11.01
CA TRP A 348 2.83 -10.69 -10.01
C TRP A 348 3.13 -10.06 -8.64
N ASN A 349 3.92 -9.00 -8.63
CA ASN A 349 4.31 -8.30 -7.41
C ASN A 349 3.11 -7.62 -6.71
N ILE A 350 2.23 -6.96 -7.45
CA ILE A 350 1.04 -6.33 -6.85
C ILE A 350 0.05 -7.35 -6.32
N THR A 351 -0.09 -8.52 -6.98
CA THR A 351 -0.91 -9.63 -6.50
C THR A 351 -0.34 -10.19 -5.20
N LEU A 352 0.99 -10.40 -5.13
CA LEU A 352 1.66 -10.83 -3.90
C LEU A 352 1.45 -9.83 -2.76
N SER A 353 1.59 -8.53 -3.03
CA SER A 353 1.31 -7.48 -2.06
C SER A 353 -0.14 -7.52 -1.57
N ALA A 354 -1.11 -7.69 -2.48
CA ALA A 354 -2.52 -7.78 -2.14
C ALA A 354 -2.81 -8.98 -1.24
N VAL A 355 -2.28 -10.17 -1.59
CA VAL A 355 -2.49 -11.40 -0.81
C VAL A 355 -1.90 -11.29 0.60
N ALA A 356 -0.67 -10.80 0.75
CA ALA A 356 -0.06 -10.57 2.06
C ALA A 356 -0.86 -9.55 2.88
N ARG A 357 -1.46 -8.55 2.22
CA ARG A 357 -2.29 -7.51 2.83
C ARG A 357 -3.64 -8.05 3.30
N LEU A 358 -4.25 -9.00 2.57
CA LEU A 358 -5.49 -9.65 3.02
C LEU A 358 -5.33 -10.34 4.38
N LEU A 359 -4.18 -10.97 4.66
CA LEU A 359 -3.90 -11.57 5.96
C LEU A 359 -3.79 -10.51 7.06
N THR A 360 -3.16 -9.36 6.77
CA THR A 360 -3.11 -8.22 7.68
C THR A 360 -4.50 -7.65 7.93
N TYR A 361 -5.35 -7.54 6.91
CA TYR A 361 -6.71 -7.03 7.00
C TYR A 361 -7.64 -7.98 7.79
N ALA A 362 -7.51 -9.29 7.56
CA ALA A 362 -8.21 -10.29 8.36
C ALA A 362 -7.85 -10.16 9.86
N SER A 363 -6.59 -9.84 10.18
CA SER A 363 -6.18 -9.62 11.57
C SER A 363 -6.89 -8.44 12.24
N PHE A 364 -7.26 -7.38 11.50
CA PHE A 364 -8.03 -6.26 12.05
C PHE A 364 -9.42 -6.70 12.50
N ALA A 365 -10.09 -7.48 11.66
CA ALA A 365 -11.43 -8.00 11.99
C ALA A 365 -11.39 -8.94 13.21
N VAL A 366 -10.42 -9.86 13.26
CA VAL A 366 -10.26 -10.75 14.43
C VAL A 366 -9.88 -9.96 15.68
N SER A 367 -8.96 -8.97 15.54
CA SER A 367 -8.55 -8.12 16.66
C SER A 367 -9.71 -7.31 17.20
N LEU A 368 -10.61 -6.78 16.35
CA LEU A 368 -11.82 -6.08 16.77
C LEU A 368 -12.70 -6.98 17.67
N LEU A 369 -12.97 -8.22 17.21
CA LEU A 369 -13.81 -9.16 17.98
C LEU A 369 -13.21 -9.52 19.33
N VAL A 370 -11.88 -9.73 19.38
CA VAL A 370 -11.17 -10.11 20.60
C VAL A 370 -11.05 -8.92 21.56
N LEU A 371 -10.69 -7.74 21.06
CA LEU A 371 -10.52 -6.54 21.91
C LEU A 371 -11.85 -6.05 22.50
N ARG A 372 -12.96 -6.21 21.80
CA ARG A 372 -14.30 -5.93 22.37
C ARG A 372 -14.60 -6.79 23.59
N LYS A 373 -14.14 -8.05 23.60
CA LYS A 373 -14.30 -8.94 24.76
C LYS A 373 -13.30 -8.62 25.87
N LYS A 374 -12.06 -8.27 25.54
CA LYS A 374 -11.00 -7.98 26.51
C LYS A 374 -11.13 -6.60 27.18
N ARG A 375 -11.69 -5.61 26.46
CA ARG A 375 -11.81 -4.20 26.89
C ARG A 375 -13.24 -3.70 26.72
N PRO A 376 -14.23 -4.22 27.48
CA PRO A 376 -15.65 -3.89 27.29
C PRO A 376 -15.97 -2.43 27.64
N GLU A 377 -15.18 -1.78 28.51
CA GLU A 377 -15.40 -0.41 29.00
C GLU A 377 -14.52 0.64 28.34
N SER A 378 -13.91 0.32 27.17
CA SER A 378 -13.05 1.27 26.47
C SER A 378 -13.86 2.47 25.96
N ASP A 379 -13.39 3.70 26.27
CA ASP A 379 -13.90 4.98 25.71
C ASP A 379 -13.53 5.20 24.24
N ALA A 380 -13.00 4.19 23.56
CA ALA A 380 -12.63 4.23 22.18
C ALA A 380 -13.87 4.26 21.25
N PHE A 381 -13.65 4.71 20.01
CA PHE A 381 -14.69 4.67 18.99
C PHE A 381 -15.21 3.24 18.78
N ARG A 382 -16.53 3.06 18.83
CA ARG A 382 -17.21 1.78 18.62
C ARG A 382 -18.16 1.83 17.43
N LEU A 383 -17.97 0.92 16.49
CA LEU A 383 -18.84 0.74 15.34
C LEU A 383 -20.18 0.12 15.76
N ARG A 384 -21.29 0.75 15.36
CA ARG A 384 -22.60 0.09 15.40
C ARG A 384 -22.57 -1.11 14.45
N GLY A 385 -22.90 -2.32 14.97
CA GLY A 385 -22.81 -3.55 14.19
C GLY A 385 -21.38 -4.07 13.92
N GLY A 386 -20.38 -3.65 14.70
CA GLY A 386 -18.98 -4.03 14.52
C GLY A 386 -18.71 -5.53 14.37
N PRO A 387 -19.36 -6.45 15.12
CA PRO A 387 -19.21 -7.89 14.90
C PRO A 387 -19.64 -8.34 13.51
N LEU A 388 -20.75 -7.82 12.99
CA LEU A 388 -21.21 -8.12 11.63
C LEU A 388 -20.20 -7.59 10.59
N ILE A 389 -19.72 -6.36 10.76
CA ILE A 389 -18.70 -5.76 9.88
C ILE A 389 -17.42 -6.59 9.90
N ALA A 390 -17.00 -7.08 11.07
CA ALA A 390 -15.83 -7.96 11.19
C ALA A 390 -16.04 -9.29 10.44
N VAL A 391 -17.21 -9.91 10.55
CA VAL A 391 -17.53 -11.14 9.81
C VAL A 391 -17.54 -10.90 8.31
N LEU A 392 -18.14 -9.80 7.84
CA LEU A 392 -18.14 -9.43 6.41
C LEU A 392 -16.71 -9.14 5.92
N THR A 393 -15.88 -8.48 6.74
CA THR A 393 -14.45 -8.25 6.42
C THR A 393 -13.70 -9.57 6.28
N LEU A 394 -13.90 -10.52 7.19
CA LEU A 394 -13.29 -11.86 7.10
C LEU A 394 -13.76 -12.60 5.85
N ALA A 395 -15.06 -12.59 5.57
CA ALA A 395 -15.60 -13.20 4.35
C ALA A 395 -14.98 -12.59 3.09
N PHE A 396 -14.89 -11.26 3.01
CA PHE A 396 -14.23 -10.54 1.92
C PHE A 396 -12.76 -10.98 1.76
N CYS A 397 -12.00 -11.01 2.86
CA CYS A 397 -10.61 -11.44 2.82
C CYS A 397 -10.45 -12.91 2.39
N ILE A 398 -11.29 -13.82 2.90
CA ILE A 398 -11.23 -15.24 2.56
C ILE A 398 -11.59 -15.47 1.09
N VAL A 399 -12.68 -14.88 0.59
CA VAL A 399 -13.12 -15.03 -0.80
C VAL A 399 -12.04 -14.55 -1.77
N LEU A 400 -11.41 -13.41 -1.50
CA LEU A 400 -10.32 -12.92 -2.34
C LEU A 400 -9.05 -13.75 -2.19
N PHE A 401 -8.75 -14.24 -0.98
CA PHE A 401 -7.58 -15.11 -0.76
C PHE A 401 -7.69 -16.41 -1.54
N MET A 402 -8.89 -16.96 -1.73
CA MET A 402 -9.13 -18.15 -2.57
C MET A 402 -8.80 -17.94 -4.06
N GLN A 403 -8.68 -16.68 -4.52
CA GLN A 403 -8.24 -16.35 -5.89
C GLN A 403 -6.72 -16.26 -6.03
N THR A 404 -5.97 -16.56 -4.97
CA THR A 404 -4.50 -16.43 -4.98
C THR A 404 -3.86 -17.43 -5.94
N PRO A 405 -3.04 -16.98 -6.92
CA PRO A 405 -2.27 -17.87 -7.77
C PRO A 405 -1.28 -18.72 -6.95
N LEU A 406 -1.04 -19.97 -7.35
CA LEU A 406 -0.13 -20.88 -6.65
C LEU A 406 1.28 -20.30 -6.49
N SER A 407 1.76 -19.56 -7.49
CA SER A 407 3.07 -18.88 -7.43
C SER A 407 3.17 -17.80 -6.34
N ASN A 408 2.09 -17.10 -6.06
CA ASN A 408 2.04 -16.13 -4.96
C ASN A 408 1.80 -16.80 -3.61
N LEU A 409 0.97 -17.84 -3.59
CA LEU A 409 0.67 -18.63 -2.39
C LEU A 409 1.92 -19.29 -1.82
N SER A 410 2.79 -19.87 -2.67
CA SER A 410 4.05 -20.49 -2.23
C SER A 410 4.98 -19.50 -1.52
N VAL A 411 5.07 -18.26 -2.02
CA VAL A 411 5.87 -17.21 -1.35
C VAL A 411 5.25 -16.82 0.00
N VAL A 412 3.94 -16.64 0.06
CA VAL A 412 3.24 -16.31 1.32
C VAL A 412 3.43 -17.42 2.36
N LEU A 413 3.26 -18.68 1.97
CA LEU A 413 3.49 -19.83 2.86
C LEU A 413 4.95 -19.91 3.32
N GLY A 414 5.91 -19.64 2.43
CA GLY A 414 7.32 -19.55 2.78
C GLY A 414 7.59 -18.47 3.84
N VAL A 415 7.00 -17.28 3.69
CA VAL A 415 7.16 -16.20 4.67
C VAL A 415 6.44 -16.52 5.99
N ILE A 416 5.28 -17.18 5.97
CA ILE A 416 4.61 -17.70 7.19
C ILE A 416 5.53 -18.67 7.93
N ALA A 417 6.18 -19.60 7.22
CA ALA A 417 7.13 -20.53 7.80
C ALA A 417 8.36 -19.81 8.40
N ILE A 418 8.93 -18.83 7.68
CA ILE A 418 10.03 -17.99 8.20
C ILE A 418 9.60 -17.24 9.46
N ALA A 419 8.39 -16.67 9.47
CA ALA A 419 7.85 -15.97 10.63
C ALA A 419 7.64 -16.91 11.83
N ALA A 420 7.20 -18.15 11.59
CA ALA A 420 7.07 -19.18 12.63
C ALA A 420 8.44 -19.60 13.18
N LEU A 421 9.43 -19.80 12.32
CA LEU A 421 10.83 -20.08 12.74
C LEU A 421 11.39 -18.89 13.53
N ASN A 422 11.19 -17.67 13.07
CA ASN A 422 11.57 -16.47 13.82
C ASN A 422 10.94 -16.47 15.21
N TRP A 423 9.66 -16.77 15.33
CA TRP A 423 9.00 -16.85 16.64
C TRP A 423 9.62 -17.92 17.53
N LEU A 424 9.94 -19.11 17.00
CA LEU A 424 10.62 -20.16 17.77
C LEU A 424 11.97 -19.69 18.34
N VAL A 425 12.73 -18.93 17.55
CA VAL A 425 14.04 -18.38 17.97
C VAL A 425 13.89 -17.30 19.03
N VAL A 426 12.85 -16.46 18.94
CA VAL A 426 12.69 -15.31 19.84
C VAL A 426 11.77 -15.57 21.04
N ARG A 427 11.02 -16.68 21.07
CA ARG A 427 10.03 -16.98 22.12
C ARG A 427 10.61 -17.01 23.54
N SER A 428 11.85 -17.47 23.70
CA SER A 428 12.54 -17.56 24.99
C SER A 428 13.18 -16.24 25.43
N ARG A 429 13.18 -15.20 24.58
CA ARG A 429 13.77 -13.91 24.93
C ARG A 429 12.81 -13.14 25.83
N ASN A 430 13.33 -12.63 26.95
CA ASN A 430 12.59 -11.68 27.77
C ASN A 430 12.37 -10.42 26.93
N VAL A 431 11.11 -10.12 26.66
CA VAL A 431 10.70 -8.89 26.01
C VAL A 431 10.53 -7.85 27.11
N ALA A 432 11.10 -6.66 26.92
CA ALA A 432 10.84 -5.54 27.81
C ALA A 432 9.32 -5.36 28.01
N PRO A 433 8.84 -5.19 29.28
CA PRO A 433 7.42 -4.97 29.53
C PRO A 433 6.91 -3.84 28.65
N GLN A 434 5.75 -4.05 28.03
CA GLN A 434 5.10 -2.96 27.31
C GLN A 434 4.66 -1.91 28.31
N PRO A 435 4.97 -0.64 28.13
CA PRO A 435 4.36 0.41 28.94
C PRO A 435 2.84 0.37 28.66
N GLY A 436 2.04 -0.01 29.67
CA GLY A 436 0.58 -0.03 29.61
C GLY A 436 -0.09 -1.38 29.34
N ALA A 437 0.54 -2.52 29.64
CA ALA A 437 -0.15 -3.83 29.73
C ALA A 437 -0.86 -3.98 31.08
#